data_4d892ce99f84ee780556b8ccc3501943
#
_entry.id   4d892ce99f84ee780556b8ccc3501943
#
_cell.length_a   1.000
_cell.length_b   1.000
_cell.length_c   1.000
_cell.angle_alpha   90.00
_cell.angle_beta   90.00
_cell.angle_gamma   90.00
#
_symmetry.space_group_name_H-M   'P 1'
#
loop_
_entity.id
_entity.type
_entity.pdbx_description
1 polymer ?
#
loop_
_entity_poly.entity_id
_entity_poly.type
_entity_poly.pdbx_seq_one_letter_code
_entity_poly.pdbx_strand_id
1 'polypeptide(L)'
;MRQHSVTYQLYPIQELSGKAQERVHNDWLCNGYYYGWSDENRNTLDRFCESFGVKCTRWNYDSCNYSYSFRTTQEDCIDELKGGRLATYLINHHWSDLCNPKSYWKNGKRRASRIFVDACCPITGYYIDECILAPIRQFLQAPSEEMTFERLMNKCLNSFFKGCKDCLLYTSPSPRDKRQSRM
;
A
#
# COMPACT_ATOMS: atom_id res chain seq x y z
N MET A 1 -18.30 -46.72 -2.25
CA MET A 1 -17.73 -45.47 -1.70
C MET A 1 -17.28 -45.76 -0.27
N ARG A 2 -16.01 -45.65 0.07
CA ARG A 2 -15.56 -45.88 1.43
C ARG A 2 -15.41 -44.52 2.13
N GLN A 3 -16.06 -44.35 3.29
CA GLN A 3 -15.98 -43.17 4.12
C GLN A 3 -14.82 -43.33 5.08
N HIS A 4 -13.87 -42.38 5.13
CA HIS A 4 -12.75 -42.35 6.06
C HIS A 4 -12.96 -41.15 6.99
N SER A 5 -13.11 -41.44 8.29
CA SER A 5 -13.25 -40.40 9.31
C SER A 5 -11.90 -40.23 10.03
N VAL A 6 -11.44 -38.99 10.14
CA VAL A 6 -10.23 -38.64 10.91
C VAL A 6 -10.66 -37.71 12.03
N THR A 7 -10.34 -38.08 13.27
CA THR A 7 -10.60 -37.25 14.45
C THR A 7 -9.34 -36.50 14.85
N TYR A 8 -9.41 -35.17 14.93
CA TYR A 8 -8.32 -34.32 15.39
C TYR A 8 -8.57 -33.83 16.81
N GLN A 9 -7.56 -33.87 17.66
CA GLN A 9 -7.57 -33.15 18.94
C GLN A 9 -7.01 -31.75 18.73
N LEU A 10 -7.80 -30.73 19.05
CA LEU A 10 -7.42 -29.32 18.93
C LEU A 10 -7.04 -28.77 20.31
N TYR A 11 -5.90 -28.14 20.38
CA TYR A 11 -5.39 -27.50 21.60
C TYR A 11 -5.27 -26.00 21.36
N PRO A 12 -5.71 -25.14 22.30
CA PRO A 12 -5.42 -23.71 22.22
C PRO A 12 -3.90 -23.49 22.30
N ILE A 13 -3.42 -22.43 21.63
CA ILE A 13 -1.97 -22.17 21.49
C ILE A 13 -1.28 -22.03 22.86
N GLN A 14 -2.01 -21.57 23.89
CA GLN A 14 -1.50 -21.36 25.23
C GLN A 14 -1.16 -22.68 25.95
N GLU A 15 -1.76 -23.79 25.56
CA GLU A 15 -1.53 -25.13 26.13
C GLU A 15 -0.34 -25.83 25.49
N LEU A 16 0.20 -25.29 24.41
CA LEU A 16 1.35 -25.85 23.72
C LEU A 16 2.66 -25.46 24.44
N SER A 17 3.67 -26.33 24.39
CA SER A 17 5.01 -25.97 24.84
C SER A 17 5.58 -24.80 24.03
N GLY A 18 6.49 -23.99 24.59
CA GLY A 18 7.07 -22.82 23.90
C GLY A 18 7.63 -23.15 22.51
N LYS A 19 8.31 -24.27 22.36
CA LYS A 19 8.81 -24.75 21.03
C LYS A 19 7.67 -25.07 20.06
N ALA A 20 6.56 -25.62 20.55
CA ALA A 20 5.42 -25.94 19.72
C ALA A 20 4.66 -24.66 19.32
N GLN A 21 4.55 -23.67 20.23
CA GLN A 21 3.99 -22.34 19.92
C GLN A 21 4.78 -21.62 18.83
N GLU A 22 6.11 -21.60 18.96
CA GLU A 22 7.01 -21.00 17.96
C GLU A 22 6.90 -21.69 16.59
N ARG A 23 6.83 -23.03 16.58
CA ARG A 23 6.65 -23.79 15.35
C ARG A 23 5.30 -23.49 14.69
N VAL A 24 4.20 -23.52 15.44
CA VAL A 24 2.86 -23.19 14.92
C VAL A 24 2.81 -21.77 14.40
N HIS A 25 3.44 -20.82 15.11
CA HIS A 25 3.52 -19.42 14.66
C HIS A 25 4.30 -19.30 13.34
N ASN A 26 5.47 -19.94 13.25
CA ASN A 26 6.26 -19.94 12.02
C ASN A 26 5.54 -20.65 10.87
N ASP A 27 4.88 -21.77 11.12
CA ASP A 27 4.08 -22.48 10.11
C ASP A 27 2.91 -21.59 9.62
N TRP A 28 2.27 -20.84 10.52
CA TRP A 28 1.23 -19.88 10.16
C TRP A 28 1.77 -18.72 9.31
N LEU A 29 2.91 -18.15 9.68
CA LEU A 29 3.57 -17.10 8.88
C LEU A 29 4.00 -17.61 7.50
N CYS A 30 4.55 -18.85 7.43
CA CYS A 30 5.09 -19.41 6.19
C CYS A 30 4.02 -19.96 5.24
N ASN A 31 2.84 -20.33 5.74
CA ASN A 31 1.77 -20.90 4.93
C ASN A 31 0.85 -19.85 4.27
N GLY A 32 1.19 -18.56 4.38
CA GLY A 32 0.49 -17.50 3.69
C GLY A 32 -0.96 -17.23 4.19
N TYR A 33 -1.29 -17.69 5.40
CA TYR A 33 -2.59 -17.38 6.02
C TYR A 33 -2.71 -15.92 6.49
N TYR A 34 -1.63 -15.14 6.39
CA TYR A 34 -1.68 -13.70 6.63
C TYR A 34 -2.18 -12.97 5.38
N TYR A 35 -3.47 -13.08 5.14
CA TYR A 35 -4.15 -12.43 4.00
C TYR A 35 -4.34 -10.92 4.17
N GLY A 36 -4.03 -10.33 5.32
CA GLY A 36 -4.22 -8.91 5.61
C GLY A 36 -3.54 -8.00 4.60
N TRP A 37 -2.34 -8.34 4.14
CA TRP A 37 -1.59 -7.54 3.17
C TRP A 37 -2.32 -7.31 1.85
N SER A 38 -3.04 -8.32 1.35
CA SER A 38 -3.78 -8.20 0.08
C SER A 38 -4.94 -7.22 0.22
N ASP A 39 -5.65 -7.27 1.34
CA ASP A 39 -6.79 -6.38 1.60
C ASP A 39 -6.32 -4.96 1.94
N GLU A 40 -5.23 -4.81 2.67
CA GLU A 40 -4.58 -3.52 2.95
C GLU A 40 -4.11 -2.86 1.66
N ASN A 41 -3.41 -3.60 0.79
CA ASN A 41 -2.95 -3.12 -0.51
C ASN A 41 -4.13 -2.71 -1.39
N ARG A 42 -5.20 -3.52 -1.44
CA ARG A 42 -6.41 -3.19 -2.18
C ARG A 42 -7.07 -1.93 -1.66
N ASN A 43 -7.21 -1.80 -0.34
CA ASN A 43 -7.75 -0.61 0.30
C ASN A 43 -6.99 0.66 -0.08
N THR A 44 -5.66 0.60 -0.04
CA THR A 44 -4.82 1.74 -0.43
C THR A 44 -5.01 2.08 -1.92
N LEU A 45 -5.01 1.06 -2.79
CA LEU A 45 -5.21 1.29 -4.23
C LEU A 45 -6.59 1.92 -4.51
N ASP A 46 -7.64 1.38 -3.90
CA ASP A 46 -9.03 1.86 -4.10
C ASP A 46 -9.17 3.31 -3.61
N ARG A 47 -8.65 3.62 -2.42
CA ARG A 47 -8.66 4.99 -1.86
C ARG A 47 -7.84 5.96 -2.70
N PHE A 48 -6.66 5.56 -3.15
CA PHE A 48 -5.86 6.38 -4.06
C PHE A 48 -6.60 6.64 -5.37
N CYS A 49 -7.18 5.61 -5.96
CA CYS A 49 -7.96 5.73 -7.20
C CYS A 49 -9.16 6.67 -7.03
N GLU A 50 -9.87 6.59 -5.91
CA GLU A 50 -10.99 7.48 -5.57
C GLU A 50 -10.51 8.93 -5.41
N SER A 51 -9.47 9.15 -4.59
CA SER A 51 -8.94 10.49 -4.31
C SER A 51 -8.42 11.20 -5.55
N PHE A 52 -7.68 10.50 -6.40
CA PHE A 52 -7.04 11.12 -7.57
C PHE A 52 -7.81 10.96 -8.89
N GLY A 53 -9.05 10.47 -8.85
CA GLY A 53 -9.86 10.29 -10.06
C GLY A 53 -9.21 9.37 -11.09
N VAL A 54 -8.65 8.25 -10.63
CA VAL A 54 -8.01 7.22 -11.44
C VAL A 54 -8.82 5.94 -11.35
N LYS A 55 -8.95 5.22 -12.44
CA LYS A 55 -9.58 3.89 -12.44
C LYS A 55 -8.57 2.85 -12.89
N CYS A 56 -8.14 2.00 -11.96
CA CYS A 56 -7.34 0.83 -12.26
C CYS A 56 -8.28 -0.31 -12.67
N THR A 57 -8.22 -0.75 -13.93
CA THR A 57 -9.23 -1.67 -14.51
C THR A 57 -8.80 -3.12 -14.48
N ARG A 58 -7.50 -3.37 -14.64
CA ARG A 58 -6.90 -4.71 -14.59
C ARG A 58 -5.57 -4.58 -13.89
N TRP A 59 -5.35 -5.41 -12.90
CA TRP A 59 -4.07 -5.46 -12.22
C TRP A 59 -3.82 -6.85 -11.63
N ASN A 60 -2.56 -7.21 -11.59
CA ASN A 60 -2.07 -8.40 -10.93
C ASN A 60 -0.63 -8.16 -10.48
N TYR A 61 -0.24 -8.76 -9.38
CA TYR A 61 1.15 -8.79 -8.93
C TYR A 61 1.46 -10.11 -8.22
N ASP A 62 2.68 -10.56 -8.38
CA ASP A 62 3.26 -11.70 -7.69
C ASP A 62 4.69 -11.35 -7.22
N SER A 63 5.42 -12.31 -6.67
CA SER A 63 6.80 -12.10 -6.21
C SER A 63 7.80 -11.79 -7.33
N CYS A 64 7.47 -12.07 -8.59
CA CYS A 64 8.36 -11.90 -9.74
C CYS A 64 7.98 -10.69 -10.60
N ASN A 65 6.67 -10.53 -10.84
CA ASN A 65 6.14 -9.57 -11.81
C ASN A 65 4.90 -8.84 -11.30
N TYR A 66 4.57 -7.74 -11.97
CA TYR A 66 3.29 -7.06 -11.84
C TYR A 66 2.85 -6.50 -13.20
N SER A 67 1.54 -6.35 -13.36
CA SER A 67 0.93 -5.71 -14.52
C SER A 67 -0.29 -4.93 -14.07
N TYR A 68 -0.55 -3.81 -14.72
CA TYR A 68 -1.75 -3.00 -14.47
C TYR A 68 -2.14 -2.22 -15.72
N SER A 69 -3.42 -1.86 -15.78
CA SER A 69 -3.95 -0.89 -16.73
C SER A 69 -4.83 0.10 -15.99
N PHE A 70 -4.71 1.36 -16.33
CA PHE A 70 -5.49 2.42 -15.70
C PHE A 70 -5.97 3.44 -16.72
N ARG A 71 -6.91 4.24 -16.31
CA ARG A 71 -7.36 5.45 -17.02
C ARG A 71 -7.65 6.53 -16.01
N THR A 72 -7.48 7.78 -16.38
CA THR A 72 -7.96 8.94 -15.65
C THR A 72 -9.47 9.07 -15.87
N THR A 73 -10.20 9.44 -14.83
CA THR A 73 -11.65 9.64 -14.89
C THR A 73 -12.02 11.12 -14.73
N GLN A 74 -11.01 11.97 -14.58
CA GLN A 74 -11.18 13.42 -14.40
C GLN A 74 -11.39 14.11 -15.74
N GLU A 75 -11.98 15.31 -15.70
CA GLU A 75 -12.28 16.12 -16.86
C GLU A 75 -11.03 16.54 -17.65
N ASP A 76 -11.17 16.72 -18.96
CA ASP A 76 -10.09 16.90 -19.95
C ASP A 76 -9.08 18.02 -19.63
N CYS A 77 -9.45 19.01 -18.84
CA CYS A 77 -8.57 20.12 -18.48
C CYS A 77 -7.42 19.78 -17.52
N ILE A 78 -7.44 18.63 -16.85
CA ILE A 78 -6.37 18.22 -15.91
C ILE A 78 -5.18 17.64 -16.67
N ASP A 79 -5.43 16.96 -17.76
CA ASP A 79 -4.38 16.35 -18.58
C ASP A 79 -3.47 17.41 -19.25
N GLU A 80 -3.93 18.65 -19.36
CA GLU A 80 -3.14 19.78 -19.86
C GLU A 80 -2.22 20.41 -18.79
N LEU A 81 -2.45 20.10 -17.50
CA LEU A 81 -1.66 20.65 -16.40
C LEU A 81 -0.27 20.00 -16.36
N LYS A 82 0.77 20.83 -16.30
CA LYS A 82 2.17 20.42 -16.24
C LYS A 82 2.95 21.27 -15.24
N GLY A 83 4.08 20.77 -14.79
CA GLY A 83 5.04 21.49 -13.98
C GLY A 83 4.43 22.17 -12.76
N GLY A 84 4.72 23.45 -12.57
CA GLY A 84 4.24 24.22 -11.43
C GLY A 84 2.71 24.34 -11.34
N ARG A 85 1.99 24.33 -12.47
CA ARG A 85 0.52 24.36 -12.48
C ARG A 85 -0.06 23.08 -11.92
N LEU A 86 0.48 21.93 -12.32
CA LEU A 86 0.09 20.63 -11.79
C LEU A 86 0.40 20.53 -10.29
N ALA A 87 1.59 21.01 -9.86
CA ALA A 87 1.93 21.04 -8.45
C ALA A 87 0.96 21.88 -7.62
N THR A 88 0.59 23.06 -8.12
CA THR A 88 -0.39 23.94 -7.46
C THR A 88 -1.77 23.28 -7.37
N TYR A 89 -2.20 22.60 -8.43
CA TYR A 89 -3.46 21.85 -8.44
C TYR A 89 -3.45 20.76 -7.37
N LEU A 90 -2.41 19.94 -7.32
CA LEU A 90 -2.28 18.85 -6.33
C LEU A 90 -2.29 19.37 -4.88
N ILE A 91 -1.60 20.48 -4.61
CA ILE A 91 -1.58 21.09 -3.28
C ILE A 91 -2.98 21.63 -2.90
N ASN A 92 -3.69 22.24 -3.83
CA ASN A 92 -4.98 22.85 -3.53
C ASN A 92 -6.10 21.82 -3.34
N HIS A 93 -6.08 20.72 -4.08
CA HIS A 93 -7.17 19.76 -4.12
C HIS A 93 -6.89 18.47 -3.34
N HIS A 94 -5.62 18.06 -3.19
CA HIS A 94 -5.25 16.76 -2.62
C HIS A 94 -4.31 16.87 -1.40
N TRP A 95 -4.19 18.06 -0.80
CA TRP A 95 -3.28 18.23 0.34
C TRP A 95 -3.58 17.31 1.51
N SER A 96 -4.86 17.07 1.81
CA SER A 96 -5.30 16.18 2.89
C SER A 96 -4.94 14.70 2.62
N ASP A 97 -4.87 14.31 1.35
CA ASP A 97 -4.53 12.95 0.94
C ASP A 97 -3.01 12.74 0.88
N LEU A 98 -2.25 13.83 0.77
CA LEU A 98 -0.80 13.80 0.69
C LEU A 98 -0.12 13.84 2.07
N CYS A 99 -0.76 14.42 3.06
CA CYS A 99 -0.20 14.56 4.40
C CYS A 99 -1.27 14.82 5.47
N ASN A 100 -1.00 14.32 6.67
CA ASN A 100 -1.81 14.58 7.86
C ASN A 100 -1.31 15.85 8.56
N PRO A 101 -2.07 16.95 8.61
CA PRO A 101 -1.65 18.17 9.28
C PRO A 101 -1.59 17.94 10.79
N LYS A 102 -0.44 18.24 11.42
CA LYS A 102 -0.35 18.24 12.89
C LYS A 102 -1.26 19.31 13.47
N SER A 103 -2.06 18.95 14.44
CA SER A 103 -2.92 19.89 15.13
C SER A 103 -2.19 20.56 16.30
N TYR A 104 -2.47 21.84 16.53
CA TYR A 104 -1.99 22.61 17.67
C TYR A 104 -3.12 23.45 18.27
N TRP A 105 -2.97 23.82 19.55
CA TRP A 105 -3.93 24.66 20.25
C TRP A 105 -3.51 26.13 20.16
N LYS A 106 -4.43 26.99 19.75
CA LYS A 106 -4.26 28.44 19.77
C LYS A 106 -5.55 29.11 20.21
N ASN A 107 -5.49 29.92 21.25
CA ASN A 107 -6.63 30.63 21.83
C ASN A 107 -7.83 29.71 22.16
N GLY A 108 -7.56 28.57 22.82
CA GLY A 108 -8.60 27.61 23.20
C GLY A 108 -9.25 26.83 22.05
N LYS A 109 -8.75 26.99 20.80
CA LYS A 109 -9.24 26.27 19.62
C LYS A 109 -8.15 25.40 19.01
N ARG A 110 -8.52 24.16 18.65
CA ARG A 110 -7.65 23.24 17.90
C ARG A 110 -7.55 23.73 16.45
N ARG A 111 -6.35 23.88 15.95
CA ARG A 111 -6.06 24.30 14.57
C ARG A 111 -5.17 23.27 13.90
N ALA A 112 -5.33 23.10 12.59
CA ALA A 112 -4.42 22.31 11.76
C ALA A 112 -3.26 23.17 11.26
N SER A 113 -2.04 22.64 11.32
CA SER A 113 -0.86 23.31 10.79
C SER A 113 -0.71 23.01 9.31
N ARG A 114 -0.37 24.03 8.53
CA ARG A 114 0.06 23.85 7.14
C ARG A 114 1.56 23.57 7.02
N ILE A 115 2.32 23.85 8.07
CA ILE A 115 3.79 23.74 8.08
C ILE A 115 4.22 22.43 8.72
N PHE A 116 3.62 22.09 9.87
CA PHE A 116 3.92 20.86 10.58
C PHE A 116 2.94 19.78 10.12
N VAL A 117 3.41 18.91 9.26
CA VAL A 117 2.64 17.80 8.70
C VAL A 117 3.28 16.48 9.11
N ASP A 118 2.46 15.49 9.32
CA ASP A 118 2.87 14.10 9.40
C ASP A 118 2.56 13.48 8.05
N ALA A 119 3.61 13.09 7.35
CA ALA A 119 3.46 12.50 6.01
C ALA A 119 3.37 10.97 6.07
N CYS A 120 3.33 10.38 7.27
CA CYS A 120 3.30 8.94 7.41
C CYS A 120 1.89 8.39 7.09
N CYS A 121 1.82 7.57 6.04
CA CYS A 121 0.64 6.78 5.66
C CYS A 121 -0.70 7.55 5.71
N PRO A 122 -0.87 8.66 4.96
CA PRO A 122 -2.00 9.57 5.15
C PRO A 122 -3.32 9.08 4.57
N ILE A 123 -3.32 8.11 3.63
CA ILE A 123 -4.53 7.65 2.91
C ILE A 123 -5.28 6.61 3.74
N THR A 124 -4.59 5.54 4.13
CA THR A 124 -5.19 4.39 4.82
C THR A 124 -4.54 4.07 6.15
N GLY A 125 -3.36 4.60 6.42
CA GLY A 125 -2.55 4.27 7.59
C GLY A 125 -1.61 3.08 7.38
N TYR A 126 -1.64 2.44 6.21
CA TYR A 126 -0.76 1.32 5.88
C TYR A 126 0.53 1.79 5.23
N TYR A 127 1.61 1.03 5.46
CA TYR A 127 2.94 1.37 4.92
C TYR A 127 2.96 1.56 3.40
N ILE A 128 2.11 0.85 2.66
CA ILE A 128 2.05 0.92 1.20
C ILE A 128 1.60 2.30 0.68
N ASP A 129 0.97 3.14 1.52
CA ASP A 129 0.67 4.53 1.22
C ASP A 129 1.94 5.31 0.86
N GLU A 130 3.06 5.01 1.55
CA GLU A 130 4.35 5.65 1.27
C GLU A 130 4.84 5.34 -0.15
N CYS A 131 4.66 4.09 -0.58
CA CYS A 131 5.07 3.67 -1.92
C CYS A 131 4.26 4.39 -3.00
N ILE A 132 2.94 4.48 -2.85
CA ILE A 132 2.08 5.08 -3.87
C ILE A 132 2.20 6.59 -3.93
N LEU A 133 2.47 7.27 -2.80
CA LEU A 133 2.58 8.73 -2.72
C LEU A 133 3.99 9.27 -2.98
N ALA A 134 5.02 8.43 -2.89
CA ALA A 134 6.40 8.86 -3.08
C ALA A 134 6.64 9.64 -4.39
N PRO A 135 6.12 9.24 -5.56
CA PRO A 135 6.33 10.00 -6.79
C PRO A 135 5.68 11.38 -6.79
N ILE A 136 4.51 11.54 -6.14
CA ILE A 136 3.85 12.85 -6.01
C ILE A 136 4.70 13.75 -5.11
N ARG A 137 5.17 13.25 -3.98
CA ARG A 137 6.02 14.02 -3.06
C ARG A 137 7.34 14.46 -3.71
N GLN A 138 7.96 13.57 -4.48
CA GLN A 138 9.16 13.91 -5.27
C GLN A 138 8.86 14.99 -6.31
N PHE A 139 7.75 14.86 -7.04
CA PHE A 139 7.33 15.86 -8.00
C PHE A 139 7.05 17.22 -7.36
N LEU A 140 6.42 17.27 -6.20
CA LEU A 140 6.14 18.52 -5.47
C LEU A 140 7.43 19.21 -4.97
N GLN A 141 8.51 18.47 -4.73
CA GLN A 141 9.80 19.04 -4.37
C GLN A 141 10.51 19.68 -5.56
N ALA A 142 10.37 19.09 -6.75
CA ALA A 142 10.99 19.56 -7.98
C ALA A 142 10.04 19.38 -9.18
N PRO A 143 9.05 20.27 -9.37
CA PRO A 143 8.07 20.17 -10.46
C PRO A 143 8.74 20.26 -11.83
N SER A 144 8.64 19.20 -12.63
CA SER A 144 9.15 19.15 -14.01
C SER A 144 8.07 19.53 -15.02
N GLU A 145 8.40 20.38 -15.98
CA GLU A 145 7.48 20.80 -17.05
C GLU A 145 7.06 19.65 -18.01
N GLU A 146 7.81 18.56 -18.02
CA GLU A 146 7.48 17.37 -18.82
C GLU A 146 6.48 16.44 -18.12
N MET A 147 6.24 16.66 -16.83
CA MET A 147 5.36 15.81 -16.03
C MET A 147 3.91 16.20 -16.22
N THR A 148 3.13 15.32 -16.84
CA THR A 148 1.68 15.41 -16.93
C THR A 148 1.02 14.67 -15.77
N PHE A 149 -0.26 14.93 -15.53
CA PHE A 149 -1.04 14.23 -14.51
C PHE A 149 -1.04 12.71 -14.76
N GLU A 150 -1.33 12.26 -15.97
CA GLU A 150 -1.34 10.85 -16.34
C GLU A 150 0.03 10.17 -16.10
N ARG A 151 1.12 10.81 -16.51
CA ARG A 151 2.48 10.28 -16.26
C ARG A 151 2.78 10.18 -14.78
N LEU A 152 2.33 11.14 -13.99
CA LEU A 152 2.52 11.13 -12.54
C LEU A 152 1.72 9.99 -11.90
N MET A 153 0.44 9.80 -12.29
CA MET A 153 -0.38 8.69 -11.80
C MET A 153 0.22 7.33 -12.20
N ASN A 154 0.73 7.21 -13.41
CA ASN A 154 1.46 6.00 -13.84
C ASN A 154 2.67 5.70 -12.94
N LYS A 155 3.46 6.72 -12.58
CA LYS A 155 4.59 6.56 -11.65
C LYS A 155 4.12 6.12 -10.27
N CYS A 156 3.01 6.65 -9.77
CA CYS A 156 2.43 6.27 -8.48
C CYS A 156 2.01 4.79 -8.47
N LEU A 157 1.26 4.37 -9.48
CA LEU A 157 0.83 2.97 -9.63
C LEU A 157 2.03 2.02 -9.81
N ASN A 158 3.02 2.42 -10.59
CA ASN A 158 4.25 1.64 -10.75
C ASN A 158 5.00 1.46 -9.43
N SER A 159 5.14 2.53 -8.65
CA SER A 159 5.77 2.50 -7.32
C SER A 159 4.98 1.63 -6.33
N PHE A 160 3.64 1.72 -6.37
CA PHE A 160 2.75 0.90 -5.57
C PHE A 160 2.93 -0.60 -5.87
N PHE A 161 2.78 -1.02 -7.13
CA PHE A 161 2.88 -2.44 -7.50
C PHE A 161 4.29 -2.99 -7.29
N LYS A 162 5.32 -2.16 -7.46
CA LYS A 162 6.69 -2.52 -7.08
C LYS A 162 6.78 -2.79 -5.58
N GLY A 163 6.23 -1.93 -4.75
CA GLY A 163 6.18 -2.11 -3.29
C GLY A 163 5.44 -3.38 -2.89
N CYS A 164 4.28 -3.67 -3.49
CA CYS A 164 3.53 -4.90 -3.26
C CYS A 164 4.34 -6.15 -3.61
N LYS A 165 5.02 -6.13 -4.77
CA LYS A 165 5.91 -7.23 -5.19
C LYS A 165 7.06 -7.44 -4.22
N ASP A 166 7.71 -6.36 -3.79
CA ASP A 166 8.86 -6.43 -2.89
C ASP A 166 8.43 -6.97 -1.51
N CYS A 167 7.26 -6.59 -1.00
CA CYS A 167 6.69 -7.16 0.22
C CYS A 167 6.49 -8.68 0.12
N LEU A 168 5.98 -9.19 -1.01
CA LEU A 168 5.80 -10.62 -1.23
C LEU A 168 7.14 -11.37 -1.27
N LEU A 169 8.20 -10.76 -1.79
CA LEU A 169 9.54 -11.33 -1.79
C LEU A 169 10.08 -11.53 -0.38
N TYR A 170 9.90 -10.55 0.50
CA TYR A 170 10.39 -10.62 1.88
C TYR A 170 9.58 -11.56 2.75
N THR A 171 8.30 -11.73 2.48
CA THR A 171 7.41 -12.61 3.24
C THR A 171 7.36 -14.04 2.70
N SER A 172 7.84 -14.29 1.48
CA SER A 172 7.91 -15.63 0.91
C SER A 172 9.05 -16.42 1.54
N PRO A 173 8.79 -17.63 2.09
CA PRO A 173 9.84 -18.45 2.68
C PRO A 173 10.90 -18.78 1.65
N SER A 174 12.16 -18.52 1.99
CA SER A 174 13.31 -18.82 1.15
C SER A 174 13.32 -20.34 0.78
N PRO A 175 13.80 -20.71 -0.41
CA PRO A 175 14.02 -22.11 -0.74
C PRO A 175 14.93 -22.85 0.26
N ARG A 176 15.78 -22.14 1.01
CA ARG A 176 16.60 -22.67 2.09
C ARG A 176 15.76 -23.03 3.32
N ASP A 177 14.78 -22.21 3.67
CA ASP A 177 13.90 -22.44 4.83
C ASP A 177 13.00 -23.65 4.62
N LYS A 178 12.57 -23.88 3.37
CA LYS A 178 11.83 -25.10 2.98
C LYS A 178 12.63 -26.40 3.10
N ARG A 179 13.97 -26.34 3.06
CA ARG A 179 14.83 -27.52 3.26
C ARG A 179 15.04 -27.85 4.74
N GLN A 180 15.09 -26.85 5.61
CA GLN A 180 15.26 -27.04 7.05
C GLN A 180 14.01 -27.60 7.74
N SER A 181 12.82 -27.34 7.21
CA SER A 181 11.57 -27.86 7.76
C SER A 181 11.27 -29.33 7.40
N ARG A 182 12.15 -29.98 6.62
CA ARG A 182 12.03 -31.42 6.25
C ARG A 182 13.01 -32.32 6.99
N MET A 183 13.81 -31.80 7.91
CA MET A 183 14.65 -32.55 8.85
C MET A 183 14.00 -32.57 10.24
#